data_8435be360e37e2e54bef51809739c286
#
_entry.id   8435be360e37e2e54bef51809739c286
#
_cell.length_a   1.000
_cell.length_b   1.000
_cell.length_c   1.000
_cell.angle_alpha   90.00
_cell.angle_beta   90.00
_cell.angle_gamma   90.00
#
_symmetry.space_group_name_H-M   'P 1'
#
loop_
_entity.id
_entity.type
_entity.pdbx_description
1 polymer ?
#
loop_
_entity_poly.entity_id
_entity_poly.type
_entity_poly.pdbx_seq_one_letter_code
_entity_poly.pdbx_strand_id
1 'polypeptide(L)'
;MYVILVYDMGEKRVGKMLKLCRQYLNWIQNSVFEGERTDVKLKELLQKAKAIMQQDADSIIVFKSRQEKWMEKQVLGQEKNNLNNII
;
A
#
# COMPACT_ATOMS: atom_id res chain seq x y z
N MET A 1 8.01 -0.72 -11.50
CA MET A 1 7.50 0.58 -11.04
C MET A 1 7.37 0.58 -9.53
N TYR A 2 7.92 1.57 -8.90
CA TYR A 2 7.83 1.71 -7.45
C TYR A 2 6.51 2.35 -7.06
N VAL A 3 5.84 1.76 -6.08
CA VAL A 3 4.48 2.15 -5.69
C VAL A 3 4.42 2.42 -4.20
N ILE A 4 3.75 3.51 -3.83
CA ILE A 4 3.31 3.74 -2.46
C ILE A 4 1.79 3.84 -2.51
N LEU A 5 1.14 3.04 -1.69
CA LEU A 5 -0.32 3.00 -1.60
C LEU A 5 -0.76 3.35 -0.19
N VAL A 6 -1.72 4.26 -0.10
CA VAL A 6 -2.29 4.69 1.18
C VAL A 6 -3.80 4.57 1.07
N TYR A 7 -4.43 3.99 2.08
CA TYR A 7 -5.89 3.92 2.07
C TYR A 7 -6.48 4.49 3.36
N ASP A 8 -7.72 4.93 3.25
CA ASP A 8 -8.55 5.34 4.36
C ASP A 8 -9.88 4.61 4.21
N MET A 9 -10.13 3.66 5.09
CA MET A 9 -11.24 2.72 4.95
C MET A 9 -12.08 2.68 6.20
N GLY A 10 -13.37 2.39 6.00
CA GLY A 10 -14.25 2.12 7.12
C GLY A 10 -13.79 0.91 7.92
N GLU A 11 -14.05 0.94 9.21
CA GLU A 11 -13.55 -0.06 10.16
C GLU A 11 -13.89 -1.50 9.76
N LYS A 12 -15.06 -1.71 9.17
CA LYS A 12 -15.49 -3.05 8.79
C LYS A 12 -14.73 -3.61 7.60
N ARG A 13 -14.09 -2.75 6.80
CA ARG A 13 -13.43 -3.16 5.57
C ARG A 13 -11.91 -3.10 5.65
N VAL A 14 -11.38 -2.46 6.69
CA VAL A 14 -9.95 -2.25 6.81
C VAL A 14 -9.15 -3.54 6.88
N GLY A 15 -9.70 -4.57 7.55
CA GLY A 15 -9.01 -5.85 7.67
C GLY A 15 -8.85 -6.57 6.34
N LYS A 16 -9.90 -6.55 5.52
CA LYS A 16 -9.84 -7.16 4.19
C LYS A 16 -8.85 -6.44 3.29
N MET A 17 -8.83 -5.11 3.38
CA MET A 17 -7.91 -4.31 2.57
C MET A 17 -6.46 -4.57 2.99
N LEU A 18 -6.21 -4.68 4.28
CA LEU A 18 -4.89 -5.00 4.79
C LEU A 18 -4.39 -6.34 4.22
N LYS A 19 -5.23 -7.37 4.28
CA LYS A 19 -4.87 -8.68 3.76
C LYS A 19 -4.59 -8.64 2.26
N LEU A 20 -5.42 -7.91 1.53
CA LEU A 20 -5.23 -7.78 0.10
C LEU A 20 -3.92 -7.08 -0.24
N CYS A 21 -3.68 -5.94 0.38
CA CYS A 21 -2.48 -5.15 0.08
C CYS A 21 -1.19 -5.91 0.43
N ARG A 22 -1.23 -6.72 1.47
CA ARG A 22 -0.07 -7.54 1.84
C ARG A 22 0.30 -8.59 0.81
N GLN A 23 -0.63 -8.99 -0.03
CA GLN A 23 -0.34 -9.94 -1.10
C GLN A 23 0.47 -9.32 -2.23
N TYR A 24 0.45 -8.00 -2.35
CA TYR A 24 1.07 -7.28 -3.47
C TYR A 24 2.21 -6.38 -3.05
N LEU A 25 2.13 -5.79 -1.87
CA LEU A 25 3.05 -4.75 -1.42
C LEU A 25 3.51 -5.04 0.01
N ASN A 26 4.55 -4.33 0.42
CA ASN A 26 5.09 -4.43 1.77
C ASN A 26 4.40 -3.41 2.67
N TRP A 27 3.94 -3.87 3.82
CA TRP A 27 3.34 -2.99 4.81
C TRP A 27 4.42 -2.13 5.46
N ILE A 28 4.18 -0.82 5.54
CA ILE A 28 5.08 0.11 6.25
C ILE A 28 4.54 0.37 7.65
N GLN A 29 3.36 0.95 7.71
CA GLN A 29 2.67 1.21 8.98
C GLN A 29 1.24 1.64 8.68
N ASN A 30 0.36 1.46 9.65
CA ASN A 30 -1.05 1.83 9.52
C ASN A 30 -1.64 1.35 8.20
N SER A 31 -2.01 2.26 7.32
CA SER A 31 -2.59 1.95 6.01
C SER A 31 -1.65 2.34 4.87
N VAL A 32 -0.34 2.27 5.10
CA VAL A 32 0.67 2.65 4.12
C VAL A 32 1.45 1.42 3.68
N PHE A 33 1.53 1.23 2.37
CA PHE A 33 2.23 0.11 1.74
C PHE A 33 3.17 0.62 0.65
N GLU A 34 4.24 -0.13 0.39
CA GLU A 34 5.18 0.20 -0.68
C GLU A 34 5.71 -1.06 -1.33
N GLY A 35 6.20 -0.92 -2.54
CA GLY A 35 6.85 -2.01 -3.23
C GLY A 35 7.01 -1.78 -4.71
N GLU A 36 7.77 -2.69 -5.33
CA GLU A 36 8.00 -2.70 -6.76
C GLU A 36 6.97 -3.62 -7.39
N ARG A 37 6.20 -3.12 -8.36
CA ARG A 37 5.22 -3.93 -9.07
C ARG A 37 5.09 -3.47 -10.51
N THR A 38 4.73 -4.40 -11.39
CA THR A 38 4.39 -4.07 -12.77
C THR A 38 3.05 -3.35 -12.82
N ASP A 39 2.82 -2.65 -13.93
CA ASP A 39 1.52 -2.00 -14.16
C ASP A 39 0.38 -3.03 -14.11
N VAL A 40 0.60 -4.20 -14.66
CA VAL A 40 -0.43 -5.25 -14.70
C VAL A 40 -0.79 -5.69 -13.28
N LYS A 41 0.20 -5.93 -12.44
CA LYS A 41 -0.04 -6.35 -11.06
C LYS A 41 -0.68 -5.25 -10.23
N LEU A 42 -0.29 -4.00 -10.46
CA LEU A 42 -0.93 -2.88 -9.77
C LEU A 42 -2.40 -2.76 -10.17
N LYS A 43 -2.72 -2.90 -11.44
CA LYS A 43 -4.11 -2.88 -11.90
C LYS A 43 -4.92 -4.00 -11.27
N GLU A 44 -4.33 -5.19 -11.17
CA GLU A 44 -4.98 -6.32 -10.53
C GLU A 44 -5.30 -6.01 -9.07
N LEU A 45 -4.33 -5.47 -8.34
CA LEU A 45 -4.54 -5.06 -6.96
C LEU A 45 -5.66 -4.04 -6.83
N LEU A 46 -5.64 -3.00 -7.67
CA LEU A 46 -6.63 -1.93 -7.59
C LEU A 46 -8.04 -2.41 -7.95
N GLN A 47 -8.17 -3.35 -8.87
CA GLN A 47 -9.48 -3.92 -9.18
C GLN A 47 -10.03 -4.71 -8.00
N LYS A 48 -9.19 -5.51 -7.35
CA LYS A 48 -9.61 -6.25 -6.16
C LYS A 48 -9.94 -5.32 -5.00
N ALA A 49 -9.16 -4.25 -4.85
CA ALA A 49 -9.41 -3.25 -3.82
C ALA A 49 -10.74 -2.54 -4.04
N LYS A 50 -11.05 -2.23 -5.29
CA LYS A 50 -12.30 -1.57 -5.65
C LYS A 50 -13.51 -2.41 -5.28
N ALA A 51 -13.39 -3.74 -5.35
CA ALA A 51 -14.47 -4.64 -4.98
C ALA A 51 -14.71 -4.68 -3.46
N ILE A 52 -13.70 -4.33 -2.67
CA ILE A 52 -13.81 -4.30 -1.21
C ILE A 52 -14.35 -2.97 -0.72
N MET A 53 -13.90 -1.86 -1.33
CA MET A 53 -14.18 -0.53 -0.82
C MET A 53 -15.59 -0.05 -1.15
N GLN A 54 -16.07 0.89 -0.35
CA GLN A 54 -17.25 1.68 -0.64
C GLN A 54 -16.78 3.03 -1.17
N GLN A 55 -17.09 3.33 -2.41
CA GLN A 55 -16.52 4.50 -3.10
C GLN A 55 -16.91 5.84 -2.48
N ASP A 56 -18.06 5.91 -1.83
CA ASP A 56 -18.52 7.14 -1.20
C ASP A 56 -17.99 7.34 0.22
N ALA A 57 -17.33 6.33 0.78
CA ALA A 57 -16.84 6.38 2.16
C ALA A 57 -15.34 6.13 2.28
N ASP A 58 -14.77 5.35 1.35
CA ASP A 58 -13.39 4.91 1.43
C ASP A 58 -12.55 5.54 0.33
N SER A 59 -11.24 5.62 0.55
CA SER A 59 -10.33 6.16 -0.45
C SER A 59 -9.03 5.37 -0.51
N ILE A 60 -8.43 5.35 -1.69
CA ILE A 60 -7.11 4.78 -1.92
C ILE A 60 -6.33 5.79 -2.75
N ILE A 61 -5.12 6.12 -2.30
CA ILE A 61 -4.23 7.01 -3.02
C ILE A 61 -2.99 6.22 -3.39
N VAL A 62 -2.60 6.30 -4.64
CA VAL A 62 -1.43 5.59 -5.17
C VAL A 62 -0.45 6.60 -5.72
N PHE A 63 0.79 6.51 -5.24
CA PHE A 63 1.91 7.26 -5.79
C PHE A 63 2.78 6.29 -6.56
N LYS A 64 3.16 6.66 -7.77
CA LYS A 64 3.97 5.81 -8.64
C LYS A 64 5.21 6.52 -9.11
N SER A 65 6.31 5.79 -9.18
CA SER A 65 7.55 6.27 -9.75
C SER A 65 8.18 5.14 -10.57
N ARG A 66 8.84 5.48 -11.66
CA ARG A 66 9.52 4.46 -12.47
C ARG A 66 10.61 3.74 -11.69
N GLN A 67 11.26 4.46 -10.79
CA GLN A 67 12.36 3.91 -10.01
C GLN A 67 12.26 4.40 -8.57
N GLU A 68 12.58 3.51 -7.65
CA GLU A 68 12.58 3.84 -6.23
C GLU A 68 13.45 5.03 -5.90
N LYS A 69 14.60 5.16 -6.58
CA LYS A 69 15.53 6.24 -6.33
C LYS A 69 14.97 7.64 -6.58
N TRP A 70 13.86 7.74 -7.31
CA TRP A 70 13.19 9.00 -7.58
C TRP A 70 12.13 9.34 -6.53
N MET A 71 11.99 8.49 -5.54
CA MET A 71 11.02 8.67 -4.47
C MET A 71 11.73 8.45 -3.15
N GLU A 72 12.02 9.54 -2.45
CA GLU A 72 12.66 9.46 -1.15
C GLU A 72 11.64 9.14 -0.07
N LYS A 73 12.01 8.22 0.80
CA LYS A 73 11.23 7.92 2.00
C LYS A 73 12.06 8.30 3.21
N GLN A 74 11.50 9.11 4.08
CA GLN A 74 12.11 9.49 5.33
C GLN A 74 11.17 9.14 6.47
N VAL A 75 11.68 8.48 7.49
CA VAL A 75 10.89 8.11 8.66
C VAL A 75 11.42 8.89 9.85
N LEU A 76 10.51 9.62 10.50
CA LEU A 76 10.81 10.27 11.77
C LEU A 76 10.18 9.42 12.86
N GLY A 77 10.96 9.13 13.89
CA GLY A 77 10.51 8.25 14.94
C GLY A 77 10.80 6.80 14.61
N GLN A 78 9.96 5.91 15.09
CA GLN A 78 10.17 4.48 14.94
C GLN A 78 9.46 3.93 13.72
N GLU A 79 10.21 3.16 12.91
CA GLU A 79 9.62 2.47 11.78
C GLU A 79 8.83 1.27 12.29
N LYS A 80 7.55 1.19 11.92
CA LYS A 80 6.65 0.15 12.44
C LYS A 80 6.92 -1.22 11.85
N ASN A 81 7.28 -1.28 10.58
CA ASN A 81 7.65 -2.54 9.95
C ASN A 81 9.16 -2.57 9.77
N ASN A 82 9.83 -3.22 10.70
CA ASN A 82 11.28 -3.23 10.76
C ASN A 82 11.84 -4.50 10.12
N LEU A 83 11.58 -4.66 8.83
CA LEU A 83 11.99 -5.85 8.09
C LEU A 83 13.51 -6.06 8.12
N ASN A 84 14.26 -4.97 8.15
CA ASN A 84 15.72 -5.06 8.15
C ASN A 84 16.27 -5.69 9.44
N ASN A 85 15.52 -5.63 10.50
CA ASN A 85 15.92 -6.23 11.77
C ASN A 85 15.51 -7.70 11.90
N ILE A 86 14.70 -8.18 10.98
CA ILE A 86 14.27 -9.57 10.98
C ILE A 86 15.31 -10.44 10.30
N ILE A 87 16.08 -9.83 9.45
CA ILE A 87 17.17 -10.51 8.76
C ILE A 87 18.37 -10.63 9.68
#